data_93d93a770a0ea53b9db4f33f13b16c92
#
_entry.id   93d93a770a0ea53b9db4f33f13b16c92
#
_cell.length_a   1.000
_cell.length_b   1.000
_cell.length_c   1.000
_cell.angle_alpha   90.00
_cell.angle_beta   90.00
_cell.angle_gamma   90.00
#
_symmetry.space_group_name_H-M   'P 1'
#
loop_
_entity.id
_entity.type
_entity.pdbx_description
1 polymer ?
#
loop_
_entity_poly.entity_id
_entity_poly.type
_entity_poly.pdbx_seq_one_letter_code
_entity_poly.pdbx_strand_id
1 'polypeptide(L)'
;MPDHRLPPLNAVRAFDAAARLGSYVEASKALHVTQPAIGRHVKLLEDWLGIQLFERTSRGVNLTAAGEKYHRKISAALQLIIEAGKEAQPKHAERWLRIMVVPGFAKRWLMPRIEAMRHLRPGLKFAIEPNSTFTEVDGKSADLGIVYGLDGQYAHSRTSLICPRVFPICSPDYLASVEPIDSPADLVKHNLIHVDDGEWWNLWFAANDLDMHLNSDMLYVNNDHALSVAESGQGIALANEVLVREELDSGKLVRVVDAQVKLESYRVLTPSTELSADVAWFIDWLKTELEQDFPEAVIRA
;
A
#
# COMPACT_ATOMS: atom_id res chain seq x y z
N MET A 1 7.89 -33.95 29.46
CA MET A 1 7.28 -33.52 28.19
C MET A 1 6.34 -32.40 28.50
N PRO A 2 6.39 -31.24 27.84
CA PRO A 2 5.39 -30.18 28.06
C PRO A 2 4.00 -30.73 27.69
N ASP A 3 3.05 -30.56 28.60
CA ASP A 3 1.65 -30.96 28.41
C ASP A 3 1.06 -30.15 27.24
N HIS A 4 0.86 -30.81 26.10
CA HIS A 4 0.32 -30.17 24.86
C HIS A 4 -1.22 -30.07 24.89
N ARG A 5 -1.84 -30.01 26.07
CA ARG A 5 -3.29 -29.83 26.18
C ARG A 5 -3.65 -28.42 25.80
N LEU A 6 -4.46 -28.26 24.74
CA LEU A 6 -5.06 -27.02 24.39
C LEU A 6 -6.13 -26.61 25.41
N PRO A 7 -6.28 -25.32 25.72
CA PRO A 7 -7.42 -24.82 26.48
C PRO A 7 -8.72 -25.12 25.73
N PRO A 8 -9.85 -25.23 26.42
CA PRO A 8 -11.15 -25.43 25.75
C PRO A 8 -11.43 -24.29 24.76
N LEU A 9 -11.48 -24.57 23.45
CA LEU A 9 -11.57 -23.54 22.40
C LEU A 9 -12.82 -22.67 22.52
N ASN A 10 -13.96 -23.21 22.96
CA ASN A 10 -15.16 -22.39 23.21
C ASN A 10 -14.98 -21.42 24.39
N ALA A 11 -14.17 -21.81 25.38
CA ALA A 11 -13.81 -20.92 26.48
C ALA A 11 -12.86 -19.79 26.02
N VAL A 12 -11.91 -20.11 25.16
CA VAL A 12 -11.03 -19.14 24.52
C VAL A 12 -11.83 -18.14 23.66
N ARG A 13 -12.77 -18.62 22.84
CA ARG A 13 -13.64 -17.76 22.02
C ARG A 13 -14.52 -16.84 22.88
N ALA A 14 -15.10 -17.35 23.96
CA ALA A 14 -15.92 -16.55 24.87
C ALA A 14 -15.10 -15.46 25.58
N PHE A 15 -13.89 -15.81 25.99
CA PHE A 15 -12.92 -14.87 26.58
C PHE A 15 -12.54 -13.75 25.60
N ASP A 16 -12.14 -14.09 24.37
CA ASP A 16 -11.76 -13.10 23.34
C ASP A 16 -12.92 -12.15 23.04
N ALA A 17 -14.14 -12.66 22.85
CA ALA A 17 -15.31 -11.83 22.60
C ALA A 17 -15.62 -10.89 23.78
N ALA A 18 -15.54 -11.38 25.02
CA ALA A 18 -15.75 -10.59 26.22
C ALA A 18 -14.68 -9.53 26.41
N ALA A 19 -13.43 -9.84 26.08
CA ALA A 19 -12.30 -8.91 26.15
C ALA A 19 -12.44 -7.76 25.14
N ARG A 20 -12.79 -8.06 23.90
CA ARG A 20 -12.98 -7.04 22.84
C ARG A 20 -14.17 -6.12 23.09
N LEU A 21 -15.25 -6.66 23.66
CA LEU A 21 -16.52 -5.91 23.84
C LEU A 21 -16.68 -5.32 25.24
N GLY A 22 -15.80 -5.65 26.19
CA GLY A 22 -15.90 -5.19 27.58
C GLY A 22 -17.17 -5.61 28.34
N SER A 23 -17.91 -6.59 27.79
CA SER A 23 -19.24 -6.97 28.26
C SER A 23 -19.59 -8.42 27.94
N TYR A 24 -20.02 -9.16 28.96
CA TYR A 24 -20.56 -10.52 28.76
C TYR A 24 -21.90 -10.54 28.02
N VAL A 25 -22.68 -9.46 28.14
CA VAL A 25 -23.94 -9.33 27.41
C VAL A 25 -23.68 -9.16 25.92
N GLU A 26 -22.79 -8.24 25.55
CA GLU A 26 -22.47 -8.03 24.14
C GLU A 26 -21.73 -9.24 23.52
N ALA A 27 -20.84 -9.87 24.27
CA ALA A 27 -20.19 -11.11 23.85
C ALA A 27 -21.20 -12.25 23.61
N SER A 28 -22.27 -12.34 24.44
CA SER A 28 -23.32 -13.34 24.26
C SER A 28 -24.11 -13.13 22.96
N LYS A 29 -24.42 -11.89 22.61
CA LYS A 29 -25.06 -11.54 21.35
C LYS A 29 -24.15 -11.87 20.16
N ALA A 30 -22.87 -11.48 20.24
CA ALA A 30 -21.90 -11.71 19.17
C ALA A 30 -21.65 -13.21 18.89
N LEU A 31 -21.74 -14.05 19.92
CA LEU A 31 -21.52 -15.50 19.80
C LEU A 31 -22.81 -16.32 19.72
N HIS A 32 -23.98 -15.68 19.71
CA HIS A 32 -25.31 -16.33 19.68
C HIS A 32 -25.52 -17.35 20.81
N VAL A 33 -25.10 -16.98 22.01
CA VAL A 33 -25.24 -17.81 23.22
C VAL A 33 -25.86 -16.99 24.36
N THR A 34 -26.19 -17.63 25.48
CA THR A 34 -26.70 -16.90 26.65
C THR A 34 -25.57 -16.25 27.46
N GLN A 35 -25.84 -15.13 28.12
CA GLN A 35 -24.86 -14.47 29.00
C GLN A 35 -24.31 -15.41 30.10
N PRO A 36 -25.11 -16.25 30.79
CA PRO A 36 -24.56 -17.23 31.72
C PRO A 36 -23.61 -18.24 31.10
N ALA A 37 -23.77 -18.58 29.81
CA ALA A 37 -22.85 -19.45 29.10
C ALA A 37 -21.49 -18.79 28.90
N ILE A 38 -21.45 -17.49 28.53
CA ILE A 38 -20.20 -16.71 28.46
C ILE A 38 -19.47 -16.73 29.80
N GLY A 39 -20.16 -16.41 30.90
CA GLY A 39 -19.55 -16.41 32.23
C GLY A 39 -18.99 -17.78 32.63
N ARG A 40 -19.69 -18.87 32.27
CA ARG A 40 -19.25 -20.23 32.52
C ARG A 40 -18.01 -20.60 31.72
N HIS A 41 -17.97 -20.22 30.44
CA HIS A 41 -16.82 -20.44 29.58
C HIS A 41 -15.59 -19.66 30.04
N VAL A 42 -15.75 -18.39 30.40
CA VAL A 42 -14.66 -17.57 30.93
C VAL A 42 -14.12 -18.18 32.22
N LYS A 43 -15.00 -18.56 33.16
CA LYS A 43 -14.56 -19.21 34.40
C LYS A 43 -13.83 -20.53 34.14
N LEU A 44 -14.32 -21.33 33.19
CA LEU A 44 -13.62 -22.57 32.78
C LEU A 44 -12.21 -22.32 32.29
N LEU A 45 -12.00 -21.23 31.55
CA LEU A 45 -10.67 -20.83 31.07
C LEU A 45 -9.78 -20.35 32.21
N GLU A 46 -10.31 -19.53 33.11
CA GLU A 46 -9.59 -19.04 34.31
C GLU A 46 -9.18 -20.20 35.23
N ASP A 47 -10.09 -21.16 35.46
CA ASP A 47 -9.79 -22.35 36.23
C ASP A 47 -8.72 -23.24 35.55
N TRP A 48 -8.74 -23.36 34.23
CA TRP A 48 -7.73 -24.09 33.47
C TRP A 48 -6.35 -23.41 33.49
N LEU A 49 -6.32 -22.08 33.46
CA LEU A 49 -5.07 -21.27 33.54
C LEU A 49 -4.58 -21.08 35.00
N GLY A 50 -5.46 -21.27 35.99
CA GLY A 50 -5.17 -21.00 37.40
C GLY A 50 -5.05 -19.48 37.72
N ILE A 51 -5.55 -18.61 36.85
CA ILE A 51 -5.47 -17.14 37.01
C ILE A 51 -6.78 -16.46 36.64
N GLN A 52 -7.06 -15.30 37.26
CA GLN A 52 -8.18 -14.46 36.85
C GLN A 52 -7.77 -13.61 35.63
N LEU A 53 -8.63 -13.61 34.60
CA LEU A 53 -8.43 -12.83 33.38
C LEU A 53 -9.26 -11.54 33.36
N PHE A 54 -10.38 -11.52 34.11
CA PHE A 54 -11.23 -10.36 34.24
C PHE A 54 -11.41 -9.92 35.71
N GLU A 55 -11.58 -8.64 35.89
CA GLU A 55 -12.11 -8.00 37.09
C GLU A 55 -13.47 -7.39 36.81
N ARG A 56 -14.38 -7.47 37.78
CA ARG A 56 -15.72 -6.90 37.69
C ARG A 56 -15.71 -5.41 37.98
N THR A 57 -16.40 -4.65 37.16
CA THR A 57 -16.63 -3.22 37.37
C THR A 57 -18.11 -2.91 37.45
N SER A 58 -18.46 -1.71 37.86
CA SER A 58 -19.88 -1.24 37.88
C SER A 58 -20.51 -1.15 36.48
N ARG A 59 -19.69 -1.16 35.41
CA ARG A 59 -20.15 -1.02 34.02
C ARG A 59 -19.90 -2.24 33.15
N GLY A 60 -19.39 -3.34 33.69
CA GLY A 60 -19.09 -4.55 32.95
C GLY A 60 -17.88 -5.30 33.46
N VAL A 61 -16.99 -5.71 32.60
CA VAL A 61 -15.76 -6.43 32.91
C VAL A 61 -14.55 -5.76 32.25
N ASN A 62 -13.45 -5.65 32.99
CA ASN A 62 -12.15 -5.22 32.46
C ASN A 62 -11.16 -6.37 32.52
N LEU A 63 -10.18 -6.35 31.64
CA LEU A 63 -9.08 -7.29 31.70
C LEU A 63 -8.16 -6.98 32.89
N THR A 64 -7.68 -8.04 33.56
CA THR A 64 -6.52 -7.95 34.45
C THR A 64 -5.24 -7.78 33.63
N ALA A 65 -4.12 -7.42 34.24
CA ALA A 65 -2.81 -7.38 33.54
C ALA A 65 -2.43 -8.74 32.92
N ALA A 66 -2.81 -9.85 33.58
CA ALA A 66 -2.65 -11.19 33.03
C ALA A 66 -3.61 -11.44 31.85
N GLY A 67 -4.85 -10.99 31.96
CA GLY A 67 -5.86 -11.03 30.90
C GLY A 67 -5.44 -10.28 29.66
N GLU A 68 -4.89 -9.09 29.78
CA GLU A 68 -4.39 -8.31 28.63
C GLU A 68 -3.24 -9.01 27.91
N LYS A 69 -2.27 -9.53 28.67
CA LYS A 69 -1.14 -10.27 28.10
C LYS A 69 -1.59 -11.55 27.37
N TYR A 70 -2.55 -12.26 27.96
CA TYR A 70 -3.13 -13.47 27.37
C TYR A 70 -3.97 -13.12 26.13
N HIS A 71 -4.82 -12.10 26.20
CA HIS A 71 -5.68 -11.65 25.10
C HIS A 71 -4.89 -11.31 23.83
N ARG A 72 -3.80 -10.54 23.93
CA ARG A 72 -2.94 -10.22 22.78
C ARG A 72 -2.48 -11.46 22.01
N LYS A 73 -2.06 -12.52 22.73
CA LYS A 73 -1.60 -13.75 22.10
C LYS A 73 -2.73 -14.60 21.54
N ILE A 74 -3.83 -14.68 22.27
CA ILE A 74 -5.00 -15.48 21.85
C ILE A 74 -5.72 -14.87 20.66
N SER A 75 -5.88 -13.58 20.64
CA SER A 75 -6.51 -12.87 19.51
C SER A 75 -5.72 -13.11 18.21
N ALA A 76 -4.39 -13.03 18.25
CA ALA A 76 -3.55 -13.38 17.11
C ALA A 76 -3.68 -14.85 16.68
N ALA A 77 -3.72 -15.79 17.65
CA ALA A 77 -3.89 -17.21 17.35
C ALA A 77 -5.27 -17.53 16.74
N LEU A 78 -6.34 -16.91 17.24
CA LEU A 78 -7.68 -17.06 16.68
C LEU A 78 -7.76 -16.51 15.26
N GLN A 79 -7.06 -15.42 14.98
CA GLN A 79 -6.96 -14.86 13.63
C GLN A 79 -6.30 -15.85 12.66
N LEU A 80 -5.21 -16.49 13.07
CA LEU A 80 -4.56 -17.55 12.26
C LEU A 80 -5.48 -18.74 12.00
N ILE A 81 -6.30 -19.13 12.97
CA ILE A 81 -7.30 -20.21 12.79
C ILE A 81 -8.36 -19.79 11.77
N ILE A 82 -8.82 -18.54 11.81
CA ILE A 82 -9.79 -17.98 10.84
C ILE A 82 -9.17 -17.98 9.43
N GLU A 83 -7.93 -17.55 9.31
CA GLU A 83 -7.19 -17.53 8.04
C GLU A 83 -7.02 -18.94 7.47
N ALA A 84 -6.57 -19.90 8.28
CA ALA A 84 -6.46 -21.29 7.88
C ALA A 84 -7.81 -21.89 7.44
N GLY A 85 -8.92 -21.52 8.11
CA GLY A 85 -10.26 -21.91 7.70
C GLY A 85 -10.69 -21.32 6.36
N LYS A 86 -10.33 -20.08 6.08
CA LYS A 86 -10.55 -19.45 4.77
C LYS A 86 -9.73 -20.11 3.67
N GLU A 87 -8.48 -20.48 3.96
CA GLU A 87 -7.60 -21.16 3.03
C GLU A 87 -8.09 -22.60 2.71
N ALA A 88 -8.65 -23.29 3.70
CA ALA A 88 -9.13 -24.67 3.56
C ALA A 88 -10.50 -24.80 2.90
N GLN A 89 -11.30 -23.72 2.84
CA GLN A 89 -12.59 -23.78 2.15
C GLN A 89 -12.34 -23.96 0.65
N PRO A 90 -12.98 -24.98 0.01
CA PRO A 90 -12.90 -25.12 -1.44
C PRO A 90 -13.48 -23.84 -2.03
N LYS A 91 -12.64 -23.12 -2.75
CA LYS A 91 -13.01 -21.92 -3.48
C LYS A 91 -14.03 -22.32 -4.56
N HIS A 92 -15.34 -22.26 -4.30
CA HIS A 92 -16.22 -21.59 -5.27
C HIS A 92 -15.74 -20.14 -5.27
N ALA A 93 -14.50 -20.00 -5.62
CA ALA A 93 -13.77 -18.80 -5.38
C ALA A 93 -14.21 -17.84 -6.45
N GLU A 94 -14.93 -16.85 -6.06
CA GLU A 94 -14.83 -15.59 -6.75
C GLU A 94 -13.34 -15.40 -7.07
N ARG A 95 -13.01 -15.42 -8.34
CA ARG A 95 -11.63 -15.28 -8.80
C ARG A 95 -11.22 -13.83 -8.55
N TRP A 96 -10.50 -13.63 -7.47
CA TRP A 96 -9.92 -12.32 -7.13
C TRP A 96 -8.48 -12.26 -7.59
N LEU A 97 -8.13 -11.15 -8.22
CA LEU A 97 -6.76 -10.73 -8.44
C LEU A 97 -6.47 -9.55 -7.49
N ARG A 98 -5.66 -9.80 -6.48
CA ARG A 98 -5.28 -8.83 -5.45
C ARG A 98 -3.99 -8.15 -5.84
N ILE A 99 -4.05 -6.84 -6.03
CA ILE A 99 -2.96 -6.03 -6.57
C ILE A 99 -2.57 -4.98 -5.53
N MET A 100 -1.37 -5.06 -5.01
CA MET A 100 -0.76 -3.99 -4.25
C MET A 100 -0.07 -3.03 -5.22
N VAL A 101 -0.22 -1.73 -5.09
CA VAL A 101 0.29 -0.79 -6.10
C VAL A 101 0.61 0.57 -5.51
N VAL A 102 1.69 1.22 -5.97
CA VAL A 102 2.01 2.59 -5.55
C VAL A 102 0.86 3.54 -5.88
N PRO A 103 0.43 4.40 -4.93
CA PRO A 103 -0.82 5.15 -5.00
C PRO A 103 -0.96 6.03 -6.25
N GLY A 104 0.10 6.74 -6.65
CA GLY A 104 0.09 7.59 -7.84
C GLY A 104 -0.26 6.81 -9.11
N PHE A 105 0.38 5.66 -9.33
CA PHE A 105 0.11 4.78 -10.47
C PHE A 105 -1.31 4.20 -10.40
N ALA A 106 -1.73 3.76 -9.21
CA ALA A 106 -3.09 3.28 -9.01
C ALA A 106 -4.12 4.31 -9.48
N LYS A 107 -4.04 5.53 -8.93
CA LYS A 107 -5.02 6.59 -9.16
C LYS A 107 -5.04 7.09 -10.60
N ARG A 108 -3.84 7.34 -11.18
CA ARG A 108 -3.71 8.11 -12.41
C ARG A 108 -3.62 7.25 -13.67
N TRP A 109 -3.15 6.01 -13.55
CA TRP A 109 -3.00 5.13 -14.70
C TRP A 109 -3.89 3.89 -14.63
N LEU A 110 -3.89 3.15 -13.49
CA LEU A 110 -4.58 1.86 -13.40
C LEU A 110 -6.11 1.99 -13.24
N MET A 111 -6.57 2.83 -12.30
CA MET A 111 -8.01 3.01 -12.01
C MET A 111 -8.85 3.43 -13.23
N PRO A 112 -8.41 4.35 -14.11
CA PRO A 112 -9.16 4.70 -15.32
C PRO A 112 -9.37 3.52 -16.29
N ARG A 113 -8.53 2.46 -16.19
CA ARG A 113 -8.54 1.29 -17.10
C ARG A 113 -9.25 0.06 -16.52
N ILE A 114 -9.74 0.14 -15.28
CA ILE A 114 -10.38 -1.01 -14.60
C ILE A 114 -11.58 -1.54 -15.38
N GLU A 115 -12.41 -0.66 -15.95
CA GLU A 115 -13.59 -1.09 -16.68
C GLU A 115 -13.21 -1.88 -17.94
N ALA A 116 -12.20 -1.44 -18.68
CA ALA A 116 -11.65 -2.18 -19.82
C ALA A 116 -11.11 -3.56 -19.41
N MET A 117 -10.38 -3.63 -18.29
CA MET A 117 -9.90 -4.91 -17.73
C MET A 117 -11.04 -5.87 -17.40
N ARG A 118 -12.12 -5.36 -16.79
CA ARG A 118 -13.30 -6.17 -16.44
C ARG A 118 -13.98 -6.75 -17.67
N HIS A 119 -14.04 -5.99 -18.76
CA HIS A 119 -14.56 -6.49 -20.03
C HIS A 119 -13.67 -7.57 -20.66
N LEU A 120 -12.35 -7.45 -20.54
CA LEU A 120 -11.40 -8.43 -21.07
C LEU A 120 -11.39 -9.76 -20.29
N ARG A 121 -11.75 -9.73 -19.00
CA ARG A 121 -11.78 -10.90 -18.11
C ARG A 121 -13.07 -10.99 -17.32
N PRO A 122 -14.20 -11.32 -17.95
CA PRO A 122 -15.47 -11.53 -17.26
C PRO A 122 -15.33 -12.59 -16.16
N GLY A 123 -15.84 -12.27 -14.96
CA GLY A 123 -15.78 -13.16 -13.80
C GLY A 123 -14.48 -13.10 -12.98
N LEU A 124 -13.46 -12.35 -13.42
CA LEU A 124 -12.32 -11.99 -12.56
C LEU A 124 -12.65 -10.72 -11.78
N LYS A 125 -12.52 -10.77 -10.47
CA LYS A 125 -12.68 -9.62 -9.58
C LYS A 125 -11.31 -9.05 -9.25
N PHE A 126 -11.23 -7.73 -9.14
CA PHE A 126 -9.99 -7.02 -8.82
C PHE A 126 -10.09 -6.40 -7.43
N ALA A 127 -9.08 -6.64 -6.60
CA ALA A 127 -8.86 -5.93 -5.35
C ALA A 127 -7.57 -5.13 -5.50
N ILE A 128 -7.67 -3.80 -5.57
CA ILE A 128 -6.54 -2.90 -5.75
C ILE A 128 -6.31 -2.18 -4.44
N GLU A 129 -5.15 -2.37 -3.86
CA GLU A 129 -4.73 -1.78 -2.60
C GLU A 129 -3.57 -0.82 -2.83
N PRO A 130 -3.83 0.50 -2.80
CA PRO A 130 -2.76 1.50 -2.87
C PRO A 130 -1.88 1.42 -1.61
N ASN A 131 -0.59 1.22 -1.79
CA ASN A 131 0.39 1.13 -0.70
C ASN A 131 1.75 1.61 -1.21
N SER A 132 2.46 2.42 -0.43
CA SER A 132 3.78 2.98 -0.78
C SER A 132 4.94 2.33 -0.02
N THR A 133 4.66 1.43 0.92
CA THR A 133 5.68 0.93 1.86
C THR A 133 6.05 -0.54 1.67
N PHE A 134 5.44 -1.26 0.74
CA PHE A 134 5.75 -2.66 0.52
C PHE A 134 6.99 -2.84 -0.37
N THR A 135 7.81 -3.82 -0.04
CA THR A 135 9.04 -4.18 -0.79
C THR A 135 9.00 -5.60 -1.34
N GLU A 136 8.00 -6.37 -0.94
CA GLU A 136 7.80 -7.76 -1.35
C GLU A 136 6.31 -8.12 -1.37
N VAL A 137 5.98 -9.24 -2.00
CA VAL A 137 4.63 -9.80 -2.07
C VAL A 137 4.69 -11.26 -1.64
N ASP A 138 3.88 -11.63 -0.65
CA ASP A 138 3.88 -12.95 -0.01
C ASP A 138 2.91 -13.96 -0.65
N GLY A 139 2.07 -13.54 -1.59
CA GLY A 139 1.02 -14.35 -2.21
C GLY A 139 -0.21 -14.58 -1.33
N LYS A 140 -0.19 -14.12 -0.07
CA LYS A 140 -1.33 -14.22 0.86
C LYS A 140 -2.13 -12.94 0.92
N SER A 141 -1.45 -11.81 1.12
CA SER A 141 -2.05 -10.47 1.15
C SER A 141 -2.33 -9.95 -0.26
N ALA A 142 -1.42 -10.16 -1.21
CA ALA A 142 -1.58 -9.80 -2.61
C ALA A 142 -1.01 -10.88 -3.53
N ASP A 143 -1.53 -10.95 -4.76
CA ASP A 143 -1.08 -11.88 -5.77
C ASP A 143 0.08 -11.30 -6.60
N LEU A 144 0.15 -9.97 -6.71
CA LEU A 144 1.27 -9.22 -7.27
C LEU A 144 1.33 -7.80 -6.69
N GLY A 145 2.50 -7.16 -6.85
CA GLY A 145 2.72 -5.77 -6.49
C GLY A 145 3.26 -4.96 -7.68
N ILE A 146 2.88 -3.68 -7.76
CA ILE A 146 3.46 -2.73 -8.71
C ILE A 146 4.16 -1.63 -7.90
N VAL A 147 5.46 -1.53 -8.05
CA VAL A 147 6.33 -0.57 -7.36
C VAL A 147 7.00 0.38 -8.35
N TYR A 148 7.52 1.49 -7.83
CA TYR A 148 8.35 2.44 -8.55
C TYR A 148 9.63 2.67 -7.77
N GLY A 149 10.79 2.54 -8.38
CA GLY A 149 12.07 2.72 -7.72
C GLY A 149 13.28 2.33 -8.55
N LEU A 150 14.46 2.46 -7.94
CA LEU A 150 15.76 2.23 -8.55
C LEU A 150 16.03 0.74 -8.83
N ASP A 151 16.93 0.49 -9.78
CA ASP A 151 17.44 -0.85 -10.05
C ASP A 151 18.12 -1.43 -8.81
N GLY A 152 17.76 -2.68 -8.47
CA GLY A 152 18.34 -3.39 -7.32
C GLY A 152 17.63 -3.10 -5.98
N GLN A 153 16.76 -2.10 -5.89
CA GLN A 153 16.03 -1.79 -4.67
C GLN A 153 15.07 -2.92 -4.24
N TYR A 154 14.56 -3.69 -5.21
CA TYR A 154 13.59 -4.76 -4.98
C TYR A 154 14.20 -6.12 -5.34
N ALA A 155 14.61 -6.89 -4.34
CA ALA A 155 15.34 -8.16 -4.51
C ALA A 155 14.57 -9.25 -5.30
N HIS A 156 13.24 -9.18 -5.34
CA HIS A 156 12.38 -10.14 -6.01
C HIS A 156 11.63 -9.55 -7.22
N SER A 157 12.09 -8.42 -7.76
CA SER A 157 11.55 -7.84 -8.99
C SER A 157 11.95 -8.68 -10.19
N ARG A 158 11.01 -9.45 -10.74
CA ARG A 158 11.24 -10.30 -11.90
C ARG A 158 10.94 -9.61 -13.22
N THR A 159 10.20 -8.51 -13.21
CA THR A 159 9.73 -7.87 -14.43
C THR A 159 9.76 -6.36 -14.28
N SER A 160 10.65 -5.71 -15.02
CA SER A 160 10.56 -4.27 -15.26
C SER A 160 9.49 -4.01 -16.31
N LEU A 161 8.65 -3.01 -16.08
CA LEU A 161 7.60 -2.59 -17.00
C LEU A 161 8.11 -1.48 -17.92
N ILE A 162 8.28 -0.30 -17.36
CA ILE A 162 8.76 0.90 -18.06
C ILE A 162 9.67 1.74 -17.15
N CYS A 163 10.56 2.51 -17.77
CA CYS A 163 11.36 3.55 -17.12
C CYS A 163 10.94 4.92 -17.69
N PRO A 164 9.95 5.57 -17.07
CA PRO A 164 9.41 6.83 -17.59
C PRO A 164 10.39 7.99 -17.40
N ARG A 165 10.21 9.03 -18.21
CA ARG A 165 10.96 10.27 -18.06
C ARG A 165 10.46 11.05 -16.87
N VAL A 166 11.40 11.61 -16.10
CA VAL A 166 11.17 12.46 -14.93
C VAL A 166 11.60 13.88 -15.27
N PHE A 167 10.76 14.86 -14.96
CA PHE A 167 10.97 16.25 -15.23
C PHE A 167 10.29 17.16 -14.20
N PRO A 168 10.76 18.42 -14.03
CA PRO A 168 10.15 19.40 -13.15
C PRO A 168 8.83 19.92 -13.73
N ILE A 169 7.81 20.05 -12.86
CA ILE A 169 6.49 20.59 -13.20
C ILE A 169 6.02 21.58 -12.15
N CYS A 170 5.19 22.53 -12.56
CA CYS A 170 4.46 23.43 -11.67
C CYS A 170 3.15 23.88 -12.34
N SER A 171 2.32 24.62 -11.61
CA SER A 171 1.18 25.32 -12.23
C SER A 171 1.64 26.50 -13.10
N PRO A 172 0.90 26.85 -14.18
CA PRO A 172 1.17 28.05 -14.98
C PRO A 172 1.23 29.31 -14.14
N ASP A 173 0.35 29.47 -13.16
CA ASP A 173 0.29 30.65 -12.28
C ASP A 173 1.56 30.79 -11.43
N TYR A 174 2.09 29.66 -10.90
CA TYR A 174 3.36 29.68 -10.19
C TYR A 174 4.49 30.12 -11.12
N LEU A 175 4.59 29.52 -12.31
CA LEU A 175 5.66 29.86 -13.27
C LEU A 175 5.62 31.34 -13.68
N ALA A 176 4.42 31.93 -13.84
CA ALA A 176 4.25 33.33 -14.16
C ALA A 176 4.57 34.28 -12.98
N SER A 177 4.57 33.79 -11.74
CA SER A 177 4.78 34.59 -10.53
C SER A 177 6.23 34.65 -10.04
N VAL A 178 7.11 33.83 -10.61
CA VAL A 178 8.52 33.74 -10.20
C VAL A 178 9.47 34.31 -11.23
N GLU A 179 10.75 34.49 -10.87
CA GLU A 179 11.78 34.87 -11.84
C GLU A 179 11.92 33.82 -12.95
N PRO A 180 12.33 34.21 -14.17
CA PRO A 180 12.49 33.27 -15.28
C PRO A 180 13.40 32.12 -14.94
N ILE A 181 13.01 30.93 -15.37
CA ILE A 181 13.75 29.67 -15.19
C ILE A 181 14.22 29.23 -16.58
N ASP A 182 15.43 29.60 -16.96
CA ASP A 182 15.98 29.37 -18.28
C ASP A 182 16.76 28.07 -18.38
N SER A 183 17.20 27.54 -17.24
CA SER A 183 18.03 26.33 -17.15
C SER A 183 17.70 25.46 -15.93
N PRO A 184 18.06 24.18 -15.93
CA PRO A 184 17.92 23.32 -14.75
C PRO A 184 18.63 23.86 -13.50
N ALA A 185 19.74 24.60 -13.65
CA ALA A 185 20.49 25.18 -12.53
C ALA A 185 19.70 26.30 -11.82
N ASP A 186 18.75 26.94 -12.49
CA ASP A 186 17.96 28.02 -11.89
C ASP A 186 16.94 27.50 -10.89
N LEU A 187 16.55 26.21 -11.01
CA LEU A 187 15.52 25.58 -10.16
C LEU A 187 15.80 25.72 -8.66
N VAL A 188 17.08 25.68 -8.24
CA VAL A 188 17.46 25.79 -6.81
C VAL A 188 17.13 27.16 -6.18
N LYS A 189 16.82 28.16 -7.00
CA LYS A 189 16.42 29.51 -6.55
C LYS A 189 14.93 29.58 -6.21
N HIS A 190 14.17 28.51 -6.48
CA HIS A 190 12.72 28.45 -6.37
C HIS A 190 12.27 27.43 -5.32
N ASN A 191 10.98 27.44 -5.00
CA ASN A 191 10.40 26.49 -4.05
C ASN A 191 10.31 25.11 -4.68
N LEU A 192 11.22 24.21 -4.28
CA LEU A 192 11.19 22.82 -4.67
C LEU A 192 10.34 22.01 -3.67
N ILE A 193 9.45 21.19 -4.19
CA ILE A 193 8.60 20.28 -3.41
C ILE A 193 9.33 18.95 -3.30
N HIS A 194 9.56 18.49 -2.08
CA HIS A 194 10.28 17.26 -1.77
C HIS A 194 9.33 16.17 -1.29
N VAL A 195 9.58 14.96 -1.75
CA VAL A 195 8.84 13.74 -1.34
C VAL A 195 9.67 12.84 -0.43
N ASP A 196 10.96 13.15 -0.31
CA ASP A 196 11.96 12.50 0.51
C ASP A 196 12.90 13.56 1.12
N ASP A 197 14.02 13.19 1.66
CA ASP A 197 15.03 14.12 2.21
C ASP A 197 15.86 14.86 1.14
N GLY A 198 15.36 14.96 -0.08
CA GLY A 198 15.97 15.63 -1.22
C GLY A 198 16.75 14.67 -2.15
N GLU A 199 16.74 13.36 -1.88
CA GLU A 199 17.48 12.38 -2.67
C GLU A 199 17.00 12.37 -4.12
N TRP A 200 15.72 12.45 -4.37
CA TRP A 200 15.17 12.39 -5.72
C TRP A 200 15.56 13.61 -6.57
N TRP A 201 15.54 14.81 -5.98
CA TRP A 201 16.06 16.01 -6.63
C TRP A 201 17.56 15.94 -6.89
N ASN A 202 18.35 15.43 -5.94
CA ASN A 202 19.78 15.25 -6.11
C ASN A 202 20.09 14.27 -7.26
N LEU A 203 19.36 13.15 -7.35
CA LEU A 203 19.48 12.20 -8.46
C LEU A 203 19.13 12.86 -9.81
N TRP A 204 18.07 13.70 -9.83
CA TRP A 204 17.67 14.40 -11.05
C TRP A 204 18.71 15.44 -11.50
N PHE A 205 19.25 16.23 -10.58
CA PHE A 205 20.32 17.18 -10.89
C PHE A 205 21.58 16.46 -11.37
N ALA A 206 22.02 15.42 -10.68
CA ALA A 206 23.20 14.63 -11.05
C ALA A 206 23.04 14.00 -12.45
N ALA A 207 21.85 13.53 -12.80
CA ALA A 207 21.56 12.97 -14.12
C ALA A 207 21.51 14.03 -15.24
N ASN A 208 21.47 15.33 -14.88
CA ASN A 208 21.65 16.47 -15.78
C ASN A 208 23.06 17.11 -15.68
N ASP A 209 24.05 16.37 -15.16
CA ASP A 209 25.44 16.83 -14.98
C ASP A 209 25.57 18.08 -14.06
N LEU A 210 24.68 18.24 -13.10
CA LEU A 210 24.67 19.33 -12.14
C LEU A 210 24.96 18.84 -10.73
N ASP A 211 25.99 19.39 -10.11
CA ASP A 211 26.30 19.20 -8.68
C ASP A 211 25.69 20.36 -7.89
N MET A 212 24.45 20.16 -7.44
CA MET A 212 23.66 21.20 -6.78
C MET A 212 23.47 20.83 -5.31
N HIS A 213 23.67 21.84 -4.44
CA HIS A 213 23.33 21.71 -3.03
C HIS A 213 21.96 22.35 -2.79
N LEU A 214 21.01 21.52 -2.36
CA LEU A 214 19.67 21.97 -2.05
C LEU A 214 19.64 22.68 -0.68
N ASN A 215 18.91 23.78 -0.59
CA ASN A 215 18.73 24.48 0.67
C ASN A 215 17.89 23.66 1.65
N SER A 216 18.17 23.76 2.96
CA SER A 216 17.46 23.05 4.01
C SER A 216 16.03 23.53 4.28
N ASP A 217 15.63 24.66 3.67
CA ASP A 217 14.32 25.27 3.89
C ASP A 217 13.36 24.88 2.76
N MET A 218 12.93 23.62 2.80
CA MET A 218 12.18 22.98 1.73
C MET A 218 10.80 22.52 2.18
N LEU A 219 9.82 22.60 1.27
CA LEU A 219 8.51 22.00 1.51
C LEU A 219 8.58 20.48 1.31
N TYR A 220 8.51 19.75 2.42
CA TYR A 220 8.39 18.29 2.40
C TYR A 220 6.92 17.88 2.42
N VAL A 221 6.52 17.01 1.51
CA VAL A 221 5.18 16.43 1.45
C VAL A 221 5.26 14.93 1.15
N ASN A 222 4.24 14.19 1.55
CA ASN A 222 4.12 12.80 1.12
C ASN A 222 3.98 12.75 -0.41
N ASN A 223 4.59 11.75 -1.04
CA ASN A 223 4.62 11.54 -2.49
C ASN A 223 3.24 11.66 -3.16
N ASP A 224 2.18 11.18 -2.49
CA ASP A 224 0.81 11.23 -3.00
C ASP A 224 0.24 12.66 -3.13
N HIS A 225 0.85 13.64 -2.46
CA HIS A 225 0.39 15.02 -2.39
C HIS A 225 1.23 16.01 -3.22
N ALA A 226 2.44 15.63 -3.62
CA ALA A 226 3.37 16.53 -4.31
C ALA A 226 2.76 17.17 -5.55
N LEU A 227 2.04 16.41 -6.37
CA LEU A 227 1.36 16.93 -7.56
C LEU A 227 0.26 17.92 -7.21
N SER A 228 -0.54 17.65 -6.19
CA SER A 228 -1.61 18.56 -5.75
C SER A 228 -1.05 19.87 -5.18
N VAL A 229 0.11 19.81 -4.52
CA VAL A 229 0.82 21.00 -4.04
C VAL A 229 1.34 21.82 -5.21
N ALA A 230 1.92 21.18 -6.24
CA ALA A 230 2.36 21.85 -7.45
C ALA A 230 1.18 22.47 -8.23
N GLU A 231 0.05 21.75 -8.37
CA GLU A 231 -1.19 22.25 -8.98
C GLU A 231 -1.74 23.50 -8.27
N SER A 232 -1.59 23.57 -6.94
CA SER A 232 -2.04 24.72 -6.13
C SER A 232 -1.08 25.92 -6.15
N GLY A 233 -0.01 25.86 -6.95
CA GLY A 233 0.91 26.99 -7.13
C GLY A 233 1.90 27.17 -5.97
N GLN A 234 2.23 26.13 -5.22
CA GLN A 234 3.10 26.26 -4.04
C GLN A 234 4.57 25.95 -4.34
N GLY A 235 4.90 25.53 -5.57
CA GLY A 235 6.27 25.23 -5.95
C GLY A 235 6.40 24.31 -7.16
N ILE A 236 7.63 23.82 -7.35
CA ILE A 236 8.02 22.94 -8.44
C ILE A 236 8.22 21.52 -7.88
N ALA A 237 7.53 20.54 -8.47
CA ALA A 237 7.70 19.14 -8.13
C ALA A 237 8.41 18.37 -9.25
N LEU A 238 9.11 17.31 -8.92
CA LEU A 238 9.48 16.29 -9.90
C LEU A 238 8.30 15.36 -10.13
N ALA A 239 8.07 15.00 -11.38
CA ALA A 239 7.07 14.03 -11.75
C ALA A 239 7.52 13.18 -12.94
N ASN A 240 7.04 11.95 -13.01
CA ASN A 240 7.21 11.14 -14.21
C ASN A 240 5.99 11.28 -15.14
N GLU A 241 6.22 11.06 -16.43
CA GLU A 241 5.23 11.24 -17.48
C GLU A 241 3.94 10.40 -17.33
N VAL A 242 4.03 9.27 -16.60
CA VAL A 242 2.86 8.40 -16.36
C VAL A 242 1.86 9.08 -15.42
N LEU A 243 2.36 9.88 -14.48
CA LEU A 243 1.54 10.49 -13.44
C LEU A 243 0.90 11.83 -13.84
N VAL A 244 1.43 12.52 -14.84
CA VAL A 244 1.06 13.92 -15.11
C VAL A 244 0.54 14.18 -16.53
N ARG A 245 0.29 13.13 -17.31
CA ARG A 245 -0.17 13.26 -18.69
C ARG A 245 -1.44 14.10 -18.81
N GLU A 246 -2.45 13.80 -18.00
CA GLU A 246 -3.74 14.48 -18.02
C GLU A 246 -3.59 15.97 -17.63
N GLU A 247 -2.78 16.26 -16.62
CA GLU A 247 -2.52 17.60 -16.14
C GLU A 247 -1.74 18.45 -17.17
N LEU A 248 -0.78 17.83 -17.88
CA LEU A 248 -0.06 18.50 -18.96
C LEU A 248 -0.98 18.77 -20.16
N ASP A 249 -1.77 17.76 -20.57
CA ASP A 249 -2.70 17.88 -21.71
C ASP A 249 -3.79 18.90 -21.45
N SER A 250 -4.26 19.03 -20.19
CA SER A 250 -5.26 20.02 -19.77
C SER A 250 -4.68 21.39 -19.46
N GLY A 251 -3.35 21.54 -19.41
CA GLY A 251 -2.66 22.76 -19.04
C GLY A 251 -2.74 23.14 -17.56
N LYS A 252 -3.18 22.25 -16.68
CA LYS A 252 -3.16 22.44 -15.22
C LYS A 252 -1.74 22.50 -14.68
N LEU A 253 -0.86 21.69 -15.26
CA LEU A 253 0.57 21.68 -15.00
C LEU A 253 1.33 21.95 -16.30
N VAL A 254 2.52 22.54 -16.16
CA VAL A 254 3.44 22.76 -17.26
C VAL A 254 4.83 22.24 -16.89
N ARG A 255 5.61 21.87 -17.90
CA ARG A 255 7.04 21.58 -17.71
C ARG A 255 7.77 22.89 -17.48
N VAL A 256 8.66 22.91 -16.50
CA VAL A 256 9.39 24.13 -16.12
C VAL A 256 10.59 24.35 -17.02
N VAL A 257 11.32 23.27 -17.36
CA VAL A 257 12.50 23.29 -18.25
C VAL A 257 12.46 22.10 -19.18
N ASP A 258 13.12 22.21 -20.34
CA ASP A 258 13.28 21.10 -21.29
C ASP A 258 14.44 20.19 -20.87
N ALA A 259 14.36 19.64 -19.66
CA ALA A 259 15.30 18.67 -19.13
C ALA A 259 14.52 17.48 -18.55
N GLN A 260 14.85 16.28 -19.02
CA GLN A 260 14.16 15.06 -18.66
C GLN A 260 15.14 13.89 -18.58
N VAL A 261 15.02 13.09 -17.54
CA VAL A 261 15.91 11.97 -17.28
C VAL A 261 15.12 10.71 -16.97
N LYS A 262 15.73 9.56 -17.17
CA LYS A 262 15.22 8.27 -16.75
C LYS A 262 15.95 7.87 -15.47
N LEU A 263 15.26 7.80 -14.35
CA LEU A 263 15.84 7.49 -13.04
C LEU A 263 15.38 6.15 -12.52
N GLU A 264 14.08 5.99 -12.38
CA GLU A 264 13.43 4.87 -11.73
C GLU A 264 12.47 4.16 -12.68
N SER A 265 12.14 2.91 -12.35
CA SER A 265 11.29 2.08 -13.19
C SER A 265 10.06 1.61 -12.42
N TYR A 266 8.93 1.50 -13.14
CA TYR A 266 7.82 0.68 -12.67
C TYR A 266 8.16 -0.79 -12.83
N ARG A 267 7.90 -1.59 -11.78
CA ARG A 267 8.25 -3.00 -11.69
C ARG A 267 7.13 -3.81 -11.11
N VAL A 268 7.05 -5.07 -11.52
CA VAL A 268 6.16 -6.05 -10.91
C VAL A 268 6.94 -6.89 -9.91
N LEU A 269 6.42 -6.95 -8.69
CA LEU A 269 6.81 -7.91 -7.65
C LEU A 269 5.83 -9.07 -7.66
N THR A 270 6.33 -10.27 -7.59
CA THR A 270 5.53 -11.49 -7.52
C THR A 270 6.05 -12.39 -6.40
N PRO A 271 5.21 -13.20 -5.79
CA PRO A 271 5.67 -14.25 -4.88
C PRO A 271 6.70 -15.14 -5.56
N SER A 272 7.53 -15.82 -4.76
CA SER A 272 8.50 -16.80 -5.26
C SER A 272 7.87 -18.07 -5.84
N THR A 273 6.56 -18.24 -5.68
CA THR A 273 5.77 -19.37 -6.20
C THR A 273 5.46 -19.20 -7.69
N GLU A 274 4.99 -20.29 -8.32
CA GLU A 274 4.52 -20.26 -9.70
C GLU A 274 3.36 -19.27 -9.89
N LEU A 275 3.41 -18.49 -10.97
CA LEU A 275 2.39 -17.48 -11.27
C LEU A 275 1.08 -18.15 -11.69
N SER A 276 -0.03 -17.68 -11.15
CA SER A 276 -1.34 -18.08 -11.65
C SER A 276 -1.57 -17.53 -13.07
N ALA A 277 -2.43 -18.18 -13.84
CA ALA A 277 -2.79 -17.72 -15.17
C ALA A 277 -3.39 -16.29 -15.19
N ASP A 278 -4.06 -15.87 -14.11
CA ASP A 278 -4.61 -14.53 -14.00
C ASP A 278 -3.54 -13.48 -13.72
N VAL A 279 -2.54 -13.80 -12.91
CA VAL A 279 -1.37 -12.93 -12.67
C VAL A 279 -0.56 -12.78 -13.95
N ALA A 280 -0.26 -13.87 -14.67
CA ALA A 280 0.48 -13.84 -15.92
C ALA A 280 -0.25 -12.98 -16.97
N TRP A 281 -1.55 -13.20 -17.13
CA TRP A 281 -2.39 -12.39 -18.03
C TRP A 281 -2.34 -10.90 -17.67
N PHE A 282 -2.45 -10.55 -16.37
CA PHE A 282 -2.44 -9.16 -15.94
C PHE A 282 -1.10 -8.47 -16.20
N ILE A 283 0.01 -9.18 -16.00
CA ILE A 283 1.35 -8.67 -16.33
C ILE A 283 1.50 -8.41 -17.84
N ASP A 284 1.03 -9.32 -18.67
CA ASP A 284 1.08 -9.17 -20.12
C ASP A 284 0.19 -8.01 -20.60
N TRP A 285 -1.00 -7.87 -20.00
CA TRP A 285 -1.88 -6.74 -20.25
C TRP A 285 -1.22 -5.40 -19.84
N LEU A 286 -0.64 -5.33 -18.64
CA LEU A 286 0.10 -4.13 -18.17
C LEU A 286 1.20 -3.73 -19.16
N LYS A 287 2.01 -4.68 -19.62
CA LYS A 287 3.09 -4.41 -20.57
C LYS A 287 2.53 -3.84 -21.87
N THR A 288 1.50 -4.47 -22.41
CA THR A 288 0.88 -4.07 -23.67
C THR A 288 0.32 -2.66 -23.61
N GLU A 289 -0.45 -2.33 -22.57
CA GLU A 289 -1.05 -1.01 -22.40
C GLU A 289 0.02 0.08 -22.16
N LEU A 290 1.02 -0.23 -21.32
CA LEU A 290 2.11 0.71 -21.02
C LEU A 290 3.00 0.95 -22.25
N GLU A 291 3.24 -0.07 -23.09
CA GLU A 291 3.98 0.06 -24.33
C GLU A 291 3.23 0.93 -25.36
N GLN A 292 1.92 0.82 -25.42
CA GLN A 292 1.08 1.68 -26.27
C GLN A 292 1.07 3.13 -25.79
N ASP A 293 0.93 3.33 -24.48
CA ASP A 293 0.89 4.68 -23.91
C ASP A 293 2.25 5.39 -23.87
N PHE A 294 3.33 4.64 -23.62
CA PHE A 294 4.69 5.15 -23.37
C PHE A 294 5.76 4.34 -24.12
N PRO A 295 5.73 4.31 -25.47
CA PRO A 295 6.61 3.46 -26.28
C PRO A 295 8.11 3.77 -26.07
N GLU A 296 8.45 5.02 -25.70
CA GLU A 296 9.83 5.44 -25.46
C GLU A 296 10.33 5.11 -24.03
N ALA A 297 9.41 4.76 -23.11
CA ALA A 297 9.72 4.37 -21.74
C ALA A 297 9.93 2.85 -21.59
N VAL A 298 9.63 2.06 -22.61
CA VAL A 298 9.77 0.59 -22.57
C VAL A 298 11.23 0.20 -22.36
N ILE A 299 11.45 -0.69 -21.41
CA ILE A 299 12.76 -1.30 -21.15
C ILE A 299 12.89 -2.48 -22.12
N ARG A 300 13.70 -2.28 -23.16
CA ARG A 300 14.06 -3.38 -24.08
C ARG A 300 15.15 -4.20 -23.38
N ALA A 301 14.89 -5.51 -23.23
CA ALA A 301 15.83 -6.47 -22.63
C ALA A 301 17.11 -6.60 -23.47
#